data_c699759b569d4d20fe6c1637c638e9a7
#
_entry.id   c699759b569d4d20fe6c1637c638e9a7
#
_cell.length_a   1.000
_cell.length_b   1.000
_cell.length_c   1.000
_cell.angle_alpha   90.00
_cell.angle_beta   90.00
_cell.angle_gamma   90.00
#
_symmetry.space_group_name_H-M   'P 1'
#
loop_
_entity.id
_entity.type
_entity.pdbx_description
1 polymer ?
#
loop_
_entity_poly.entity_id
_entity_poly.type
_entity_poly.pdbx_seq_one_letter_code
_entity_poly.pdbx_strand_id
1 'polypeptide(L)'
;MDTYADDLAALVQALDLKDAIHVGHSTGGGEVARYIGRHGSARVAKIVLIGAITPLMLQTPANPGGLPLKVFDDIRAGVLKDRSQFFRDLSVPFFGANRAGATVSQGVRDTFWLLGMQAGFKGVYDCIKVFSETDLTEDLKKIDVPTLIVHGDDDQIVPIGASALLSAKIVKQATLKIYEGAGHGLTTTLKDRLNADLLEFCRAGAAVAA
;
A
#
# COMPACT_ATOMS: atom_id res chain seq x y z
N MET A 1 4.66 12.18 2.96
CA MET A 1 3.28 11.65 3.08
C MET A 1 2.24 12.78 3.15
N ASP A 2 2.53 13.89 3.83
CA ASP A 2 1.57 14.99 3.99
C ASP A 2 1.10 15.57 2.65
N THR A 3 2.03 15.88 1.74
CA THR A 3 1.68 16.38 0.39
C THR A 3 0.77 15.42 -0.37
N TYR A 4 1.00 14.11 -0.29
CA TYR A 4 0.11 13.12 -0.93
C TYR A 4 -1.32 13.22 -0.39
N ALA A 5 -1.47 13.29 0.94
CA ALA A 5 -2.78 13.40 1.57
C ALA A 5 -3.47 14.75 1.22
N ASP A 6 -2.70 15.83 1.13
CA ASP A 6 -3.21 17.16 0.76
C ASP A 6 -3.63 17.20 -0.72
N ASP A 7 -2.88 16.57 -1.63
CA ASP A 7 -3.22 16.44 -3.05
C ASP A 7 -4.51 15.61 -3.21
N LEU A 8 -4.63 14.48 -2.49
CA LEU A 8 -5.85 13.68 -2.48
C LEU A 8 -7.05 14.48 -1.95
N ALA A 9 -6.86 15.26 -0.88
CA ALA A 9 -7.92 16.11 -0.32
C ALA A 9 -8.36 17.20 -1.32
N ALA A 10 -7.42 17.83 -2.02
CA ALA A 10 -7.72 18.79 -3.06
C ALA A 10 -8.52 18.17 -4.21
N LEU A 11 -8.17 16.93 -4.63
CA LEU A 11 -8.91 16.20 -5.66
C LEU A 11 -10.33 15.86 -5.20
N VAL A 12 -10.48 15.32 -3.98
CA VAL A 12 -11.78 14.98 -3.37
C VAL A 12 -12.68 16.21 -3.29
N GLN A 13 -12.12 17.37 -2.92
CA GLN A 13 -12.84 18.62 -2.83
C GLN A 13 -13.20 19.18 -4.23
N ALA A 14 -12.26 19.18 -5.16
CA ALA A 14 -12.46 19.73 -6.52
C ALA A 14 -13.55 18.97 -7.29
N LEU A 15 -13.67 17.65 -7.06
CA LEU A 15 -14.69 16.78 -7.67
C LEU A 15 -15.95 16.64 -6.81
N ASP A 16 -16.03 17.31 -5.67
CA ASP A 16 -17.10 17.20 -4.66
C ASP A 16 -17.48 15.75 -4.35
N LEU A 17 -16.46 14.87 -4.22
CA LEU A 17 -16.69 13.47 -3.89
C LEU A 17 -17.25 13.35 -2.48
N LYS A 18 -18.31 12.57 -2.32
CA LYS A 18 -18.98 12.26 -1.05
C LYS A 18 -19.13 10.75 -0.95
N ASP A 19 -19.08 10.24 0.28
CA ASP A 19 -19.18 8.79 0.55
C ASP A 19 -18.20 7.96 -0.30
N ALA A 20 -17.00 8.51 -0.54
CA ALA A 20 -15.99 7.88 -1.37
C ALA A 20 -15.41 6.64 -0.67
N ILE A 21 -15.05 5.62 -1.45
CA ILE A 21 -14.27 4.48 -0.97
C ILE A 21 -12.82 4.70 -1.39
N HIS A 22 -11.95 4.94 -0.41
CA HIS A 22 -10.54 5.12 -0.68
C HIS A 22 -9.83 3.76 -0.70
N VAL A 23 -9.13 3.46 -1.79
CA VAL A 23 -8.36 2.21 -1.95
C VAL A 23 -6.90 2.57 -2.15
N GLY A 24 -6.04 2.15 -1.22
CA GLY A 24 -4.61 2.41 -1.28
C GLY A 24 -3.79 1.11 -1.32
N HIS A 25 -2.91 0.99 -2.33
CA HIS A 25 -1.94 -0.09 -2.42
C HIS A 25 -0.56 0.40 -2.00
N SER A 26 0.15 -0.37 -1.18
CA SER A 26 1.53 -0.07 -0.78
C SER A 26 1.65 1.33 -0.13
N THR A 27 2.46 2.21 -0.69
CA THR A 27 2.58 3.63 -0.28
C THR A 27 1.24 4.36 -0.32
N GLY A 28 0.36 4.06 -1.30
CA GLY A 28 -0.98 4.63 -1.38
C GLY A 28 -1.86 4.28 -0.18
N GLY A 29 -1.63 3.14 0.49
CA GLY A 29 -2.29 2.84 1.76
C GLY A 29 -1.84 3.78 2.89
N GLY A 30 -0.58 4.20 2.88
CA GLY A 30 -0.07 5.25 3.77
C GLY A 30 -0.68 6.63 3.47
N GLU A 31 -0.86 6.95 2.19
CA GLU A 31 -1.54 8.17 1.76
C GLU A 31 -2.99 8.23 2.26
N VAL A 32 -3.75 7.12 2.09
CA VAL A 32 -5.13 7.02 2.59
C VAL A 32 -5.17 7.17 4.11
N ALA A 33 -4.28 6.52 4.85
CA ALA A 33 -4.21 6.67 6.30
C ALA A 33 -3.90 8.13 6.70
N ARG A 34 -2.91 8.76 6.07
CA ARG A 34 -2.54 10.17 6.31
C ARG A 34 -3.66 11.12 5.92
N TYR A 35 -4.43 10.82 4.86
CA TYR A 35 -5.62 11.61 4.52
C TYR A 35 -6.61 11.65 5.69
N ILE A 36 -6.95 10.50 6.27
CA ILE A 36 -7.84 10.48 7.45
C ILE A 36 -7.21 11.21 8.64
N GLY A 37 -5.91 11.00 8.87
CA GLY A 37 -5.18 11.65 9.96
C GLY A 37 -5.22 13.17 9.92
N ARG A 38 -5.24 13.77 8.72
CA ARG A 38 -5.18 15.22 8.47
C ARG A 38 -6.53 15.86 8.13
N HIS A 39 -7.35 15.18 7.35
CA HIS A 39 -8.58 15.74 6.76
C HIS A 39 -9.86 15.09 7.32
N GLY A 40 -9.72 14.01 8.11
CA GLY A 40 -10.86 13.28 8.68
C GLY A 40 -11.59 12.40 7.65
N SER A 41 -12.69 11.78 8.10
CA SER A 41 -13.47 10.80 7.35
C SER A 41 -14.80 11.35 6.79
N ALA A 42 -15.10 12.63 6.94
CA ALA A 42 -16.42 13.19 6.61
C ALA A 42 -16.88 12.97 5.16
N ARG A 43 -15.96 12.69 4.24
CA ARG A 43 -16.22 12.40 2.81
C ARG A 43 -15.94 10.95 2.43
N VAL A 44 -15.62 10.09 3.41
CA VAL A 44 -15.16 8.72 3.19
C VAL A 44 -16.16 7.73 3.78
N ALA A 45 -16.72 6.87 2.95
CA ALA A 45 -17.61 5.80 3.40
C ALA A 45 -16.83 4.57 3.90
N LYS A 46 -15.74 4.22 3.22
CA LYS A 46 -14.94 3.02 3.51
C LYS A 46 -13.49 3.20 3.08
N ILE A 47 -12.62 2.36 3.63
CA ILE A 47 -11.20 2.31 3.29
C ILE A 47 -10.79 0.88 2.92
N VAL A 48 -9.91 0.75 1.94
CA VAL A 48 -9.23 -0.51 1.62
C VAL A 48 -7.72 -0.28 1.60
N LEU A 49 -6.99 -1.06 2.38
CA LEU A 49 -5.53 -1.06 2.45
C LEU A 49 -5.00 -2.38 1.88
N ILE A 50 -4.28 -2.32 0.76
CA ILE A 50 -3.76 -3.50 0.06
C ILE A 50 -2.24 -3.48 0.11
N GLY A 51 -1.60 -4.49 0.73
CA GLY A 51 -0.14 -4.51 0.86
C GLY A 51 0.44 -3.21 1.41
N ALA A 52 -0.30 -2.53 2.30
CA ALA A 52 -0.01 -1.18 2.74
C ALA A 52 1.20 -1.11 3.68
N ILE A 53 1.95 -0.01 3.59
CA ILE A 53 3.16 0.26 4.39
C ILE A 53 2.87 0.60 5.86
N THR A 54 1.60 0.66 6.24
CA THR A 54 1.15 1.05 7.57
C THR A 54 1.39 -0.05 8.63
N PRO A 55 1.69 0.29 9.89
CA PRO A 55 1.79 1.64 10.48
C PRO A 55 3.13 2.33 10.23
N LEU A 56 4.24 1.60 10.10
CA LEU A 56 5.59 2.13 9.93
C LEU A 56 6.49 1.03 9.36
N MET A 57 7.23 1.34 8.28
CA MET A 57 8.18 0.39 7.70
C MET A 57 9.50 0.33 8.45
N LEU A 58 10.00 1.49 8.93
CA LEU A 58 11.29 1.58 9.60
C LEU A 58 11.29 0.87 10.96
N GLN A 59 12.34 0.09 11.21
CA GLN A 59 12.61 -0.46 12.53
C GLN A 59 12.98 0.66 13.51
N THR A 60 12.24 0.72 14.62
CA THR A 60 12.47 1.66 15.73
C THR A 60 12.21 0.93 17.05
N PRO A 61 12.57 1.53 18.21
CA PRO A 61 12.19 0.95 19.50
C PRO A 61 10.67 0.73 19.64
N ALA A 62 9.84 1.58 19.02
CA ALA A 62 8.39 1.44 18.99
C ALA A 62 7.88 0.44 17.92
N ASN A 63 8.69 0.13 16.92
CA ASN A 63 8.41 -0.84 15.85
C ASN A 63 9.58 -1.81 15.68
N PRO A 64 9.81 -2.72 16.62
CA PRO A 64 10.98 -3.63 16.56
C PRO A 64 10.89 -4.64 15.41
N GLY A 65 9.69 -4.89 14.85
CA GLY A 65 9.47 -5.77 13.70
C GLY A 65 9.65 -5.07 12.34
N GLY A 66 9.93 -3.78 12.32
CA GLY A 66 10.20 -3.03 11.09
C GLY A 66 11.50 -3.40 10.41
N LEU A 67 11.74 -2.86 9.22
CA LEU A 67 12.96 -3.08 8.46
C LEU A 67 14.08 -2.14 8.89
N PRO A 68 15.32 -2.60 9.01
CA PRO A 68 16.46 -1.74 9.32
C PRO A 68 16.62 -0.60 8.30
N LEU A 69 17.08 0.57 8.74
CA LEU A 69 17.33 1.74 7.86
C LEU A 69 18.22 1.38 6.67
N LYS A 70 19.20 0.49 6.90
CA LYS A 70 20.09 0.01 5.83
C LYS A 70 19.35 -0.55 4.61
N VAL A 71 18.20 -1.22 4.79
CA VAL A 71 17.40 -1.73 3.66
C VAL A 71 16.98 -0.58 2.75
N PHE A 72 16.53 0.52 3.33
CA PHE A 72 16.09 1.70 2.58
C PHE A 72 17.25 2.48 1.98
N ASP A 73 18.40 2.50 2.65
CA ASP A 73 19.64 3.09 2.11
C ASP A 73 20.15 2.27 0.91
N ASP A 74 20.07 0.95 0.95
CA ASP A 74 20.40 0.08 -0.18
C ASP A 74 19.45 0.32 -1.38
N ILE A 75 18.16 0.57 -1.14
CA ILE A 75 17.20 0.98 -2.17
C ILE A 75 17.61 2.32 -2.78
N ARG A 76 17.94 3.34 -1.95
CA ARG A 76 18.44 4.65 -2.42
C ARG A 76 19.69 4.49 -3.27
N ALA A 77 20.65 3.71 -2.79
CA ALA A 77 21.90 3.44 -3.50
C ALA A 77 21.65 2.73 -4.84
N GLY A 78 20.76 1.75 -4.88
CA GLY A 78 20.37 1.04 -6.11
C GLY A 78 19.75 1.97 -7.15
N VAL A 79 18.81 2.82 -6.73
CA VAL A 79 18.17 3.84 -7.60
C VAL A 79 19.19 4.83 -8.14
N LEU A 80 20.16 5.27 -7.33
CA LEU A 80 21.21 6.19 -7.77
C LEU A 80 22.21 5.54 -8.73
N LYS A 81 22.56 4.27 -8.48
CA LYS A 81 23.56 3.55 -9.26
C LYS A 81 23.03 3.21 -10.67
N ASP A 82 21.86 2.60 -10.74
CA ASP A 82 21.20 2.22 -11.99
C ASP A 82 19.71 1.97 -11.73
N ARG A 83 18.91 3.03 -11.90
CA ARG A 83 17.46 2.95 -11.69
C ARG A 83 16.79 1.91 -12.59
N SER A 84 17.30 1.77 -13.82
CA SER A 84 16.71 0.83 -14.79
C SER A 84 16.88 -0.62 -14.33
N GLN A 85 18.09 -0.99 -13.95
CA GLN A 85 18.36 -2.33 -13.43
C GLN A 85 17.67 -2.55 -12.08
N PHE A 86 17.66 -1.54 -11.21
CA PHE A 86 16.97 -1.60 -9.92
C PHE A 86 15.49 -2.00 -10.07
N PHE A 87 14.72 -1.35 -10.96
CA PHE A 87 13.32 -1.69 -11.17
C PHE A 87 13.11 -3.06 -11.84
N ARG A 88 14.04 -3.49 -12.70
CA ARG A 88 14.00 -4.86 -13.26
C ARG A 88 14.18 -5.90 -12.15
N ASP A 89 15.17 -5.71 -11.29
CA ASP A 89 15.47 -6.63 -10.19
C ASP A 89 14.33 -6.62 -9.14
N LEU A 90 13.80 -5.43 -8.79
CA LEU A 90 12.69 -5.27 -7.87
C LEU A 90 11.42 -6.00 -8.34
N SER A 91 11.19 -6.09 -9.66
CA SER A 91 10.03 -6.81 -10.21
C SER A 91 9.99 -8.29 -9.82
N VAL A 92 11.14 -8.88 -9.50
CA VAL A 92 11.25 -10.29 -9.12
C VAL A 92 10.58 -10.56 -7.77
N PRO A 93 11.05 -9.98 -6.65
CA PRO A 93 10.40 -10.16 -5.35
C PRO A 93 9.02 -9.48 -5.28
N PHE A 94 8.79 -8.40 -6.02
CA PHE A 94 7.50 -7.69 -6.04
C PHE A 94 6.34 -8.61 -6.46
N PHE A 95 6.54 -9.39 -7.51
CA PHE A 95 5.55 -10.33 -8.01
C PHE A 95 5.75 -11.77 -7.53
N GLY A 96 6.75 -12.04 -6.69
CA GLY A 96 7.08 -13.39 -6.25
C GLY A 96 7.63 -14.27 -7.39
N ALA A 97 8.23 -13.69 -8.44
CA ALA A 97 8.76 -14.43 -9.58
C ALA A 97 9.93 -15.37 -9.23
N ASN A 98 10.51 -15.21 -8.05
CA ASN A 98 11.54 -16.08 -7.47
C ASN A 98 10.96 -17.28 -6.67
N ARG A 99 9.64 -17.44 -6.64
CA ARG A 99 9.00 -18.56 -5.93
C ARG A 99 8.72 -19.72 -6.89
N ALA A 100 8.77 -20.93 -6.34
CA ALA A 100 8.42 -22.13 -7.10
C ALA A 100 6.95 -22.03 -7.57
N GLY A 101 6.71 -22.34 -8.84
CA GLY A 101 5.38 -22.26 -9.44
C GLY A 101 4.89 -20.84 -9.77
N ALA A 102 5.75 -19.83 -9.71
CA ALA A 102 5.39 -18.47 -10.12
C ALA A 102 4.91 -18.44 -11.58
N THR A 103 3.75 -17.78 -11.79
CA THR A 103 3.10 -17.70 -13.12
C THR A 103 3.15 -16.30 -13.74
N VAL A 104 3.74 -15.31 -13.02
CA VAL A 104 3.85 -13.96 -13.54
C VAL A 104 4.69 -13.92 -14.82
N SER A 105 4.15 -13.35 -15.89
CA SER A 105 4.83 -13.27 -17.17
C SER A 105 5.93 -12.21 -17.18
N GLN A 106 6.91 -12.38 -18.07
CA GLN A 106 7.95 -11.35 -18.32
C GLN A 106 7.30 -10.02 -18.76
N GLY A 107 6.23 -10.07 -19.57
CA GLY A 107 5.52 -8.84 -20.01
C GLY A 107 4.93 -8.03 -18.86
N VAL A 108 4.40 -8.67 -17.82
CA VAL A 108 3.94 -7.97 -16.59
C VAL A 108 5.12 -7.30 -15.89
N ARG A 109 6.24 -7.98 -15.76
CA ARG A 109 7.46 -7.44 -15.15
C ARG A 109 8.07 -6.30 -15.96
N ASP A 110 8.03 -6.39 -17.29
CA ASP A 110 8.49 -5.32 -18.19
C ASP A 110 7.58 -4.09 -18.11
N THR A 111 6.25 -4.29 -17.95
CA THR A 111 5.31 -3.18 -17.71
C THR A 111 5.60 -2.49 -16.38
N PHE A 112 5.86 -3.24 -15.32
CA PHE A 112 6.27 -2.67 -14.02
C PHE A 112 7.54 -1.83 -14.16
N TRP A 113 8.56 -2.35 -14.84
CA TRP A 113 9.79 -1.62 -15.12
C TRP A 113 9.52 -0.33 -15.91
N LEU A 114 8.71 -0.42 -16.98
CA LEU A 114 8.38 0.72 -17.83
C LEU A 114 7.70 1.84 -17.02
N LEU A 115 6.73 1.50 -16.17
CA LEU A 115 6.05 2.46 -15.29
C LEU A 115 7.03 3.10 -14.31
N GLY A 116 7.94 2.32 -13.73
CA GLY A 116 9.00 2.85 -12.87
C GLY A 116 9.94 3.82 -13.59
N MET A 117 10.21 3.59 -14.89
CA MET A 117 11.05 4.47 -15.70
C MET A 117 10.36 5.77 -16.14
N GLN A 118 9.02 5.79 -16.20
CA GLN A 118 8.24 7.00 -16.50
C GLN A 118 8.19 7.99 -15.34
N ALA A 119 8.37 7.52 -14.11
CA ALA A 119 8.38 8.38 -12.93
C ALA A 119 9.58 9.33 -12.91
N GLY A 120 9.40 10.54 -12.39
CA GLY A 120 10.48 11.51 -12.21
C GLY A 120 11.55 11.00 -11.24
N PHE A 121 12.82 11.07 -11.63
CA PHE A 121 13.94 10.51 -10.86
C PHE A 121 13.99 11.03 -9.42
N LYS A 122 13.87 12.36 -9.24
CA LYS A 122 13.89 12.97 -7.91
C LYS A 122 12.73 12.48 -7.04
N GLY A 123 11.53 12.37 -7.64
CA GLY A 123 10.35 11.86 -6.94
C GLY A 123 10.55 10.41 -6.46
N VAL A 124 11.05 9.53 -7.35
CA VAL A 124 11.37 8.13 -6.99
C VAL A 124 12.32 8.08 -5.81
N TYR A 125 13.39 8.87 -5.82
CA TYR A 125 14.38 8.89 -4.75
C TYR A 125 13.80 9.42 -3.42
N ASP A 126 13.14 10.57 -3.46
CA ASP A 126 12.60 11.22 -2.26
C ASP A 126 11.47 10.40 -1.62
N CYS A 127 10.66 9.71 -2.44
CA CYS A 127 9.58 8.85 -1.95
C CYS A 127 10.07 7.68 -1.10
N ILE A 128 11.33 7.24 -1.27
CA ILE A 128 11.89 6.17 -0.43
C ILE A 128 11.84 6.58 1.05
N LYS A 129 12.23 7.81 1.37
CA LYS A 129 12.12 8.33 2.73
C LYS A 129 10.66 8.41 3.20
N VAL A 130 9.79 8.87 2.32
CA VAL A 130 8.37 9.07 2.65
C VAL A 130 7.70 7.77 3.05
N PHE A 131 7.85 6.69 2.27
CA PHE A 131 7.19 5.44 2.57
C PHE A 131 7.85 4.64 3.69
N SER A 132 9.15 4.84 3.91
CA SER A 132 9.90 4.04 4.89
C SER A 132 9.91 4.63 6.30
N GLU A 133 9.95 5.96 6.42
CA GLU A 133 10.23 6.65 7.69
C GLU A 133 9.02 7.41 8.26
N THR A 134 7.89 7.47 7.53
CA THR A 134 6.68 8.12 8.05
C THR A 134 5.95 7.18 9.02
N ASP A 135 5.81 7.59 10.27
CA ASP A 135 4.95 6.90 11.24
C ASP A 135 3.50 7.32 11.02
N LEU A 136 2.65 6.33 10.74
CA LEU A 136 1.22 6.47 10.47
C LEU A 136 0.36 5.87 11.59
N THR A 137 0.97 5.52 12.71
CA THR A 137 0.28 4.87 13.83
C THR A 137 -0.88 5.72 14.36
N GLU A 138 -0.64 7.04 14.54
CA GLU A 138 -1.69 7.95 15.03
C GLU A 138 -2.76 8.24 13.97
N ASP A 139 -2.42 8.14 12.67
CA ASP A 139 -3.39 8.26 11.59
C ASP A 139 -4.33 7.05 11.54
N LEU A 140 -3.78 5.83 11.68
CA LEU A 140 -4.59 4.61 11.75
C LEU A 140 -5.58 4.61 12.92
N LYS A 141 -5.21 5.16 14.09
CA LYS A 141 -6.09 5.28 15.25
C LYS A 141 -7.31 6.17 14.99
N LYS A 142 -7.20 7.12 14.05
CA LYS A 142 -8.27 8.03 13.65
C LYS A 142 -9.23 7.46 12.63
N ILE A 143 -8.91 6.31 12.04
CA ILE A 143 -9.81 5.64 11.09
C ILE A 143 -11.04 5.14 11.85
N ASP A 144 -12.19 5.72 11.55
CA ASP A 144 -13.48 5.47 12.19
C ASP A 144 -14.55 4.93 11.21
N VAL A 145 -14.15 4.56 10.01
CA VAL A 145 -14.99 3.96 8.97
C VAL A 145 -14.64 2.48 8.73
N PRO A 146 -15.57 1.67 8.18
CA PRO A 146 -15.28 0.28 7.83
C PRO A 146 -14.04 0.17 6.95
N THR A 147 -13.11 -0.71 7.33
CA THR A 147 -11.81 -0.84 6.68
C THR A 147 -11.53 -2.29 6.33
N LEU A 148 -11.22 -2.55 5.06
CA LEU A 148 -10.71 -3.82 4.59
C LEU A 148 -9.19 -3.74 4.45
N ILE A 149 -8.48 -4.67 5.08
CA ILE A 149 -7.03 -4.83 4.93
C ILE A 149 -6.78 -6.14 4.19
N VAL A 150 -6.12 -6.07 3.03
CA VAL A 150 -5.74 -7.25 2.23
C VAL A 150 -4.23 -7.31 2.15
N HIS A 151 -3.63 -8.46 2.47
CA HIS A 151 -2.17 -8.61 2.44
C HIS A 151 -1.76 -10.02 2.09
N GLY A 152 -0.67 -10.16 1.31
CA GLY A 152 -0.05 -11.45 1.06
C GLY A 152 0.89 -11.85 2.20
N ASP A 153 0.86 -13.11 2.63
CA ASP A 153 1.77 -13.57 3.68
C ASP A 153 3.21 -13.86 3.18
N ASP A 154 3.41 -13.90 1.85
CA ASP A 154 4.73 -13.95 1.21
C ASP A 154 5.12 -12.60 0.57
N ASP A 155 4.61 -11.50 1.09
CA ASP A 155 5.00 -10.16 0.64
C ASP A 155 6.46 -9.87 1.05
N GLN A 156 7.35 -9.91 0.05
CA GLN A 156 8.80 -9.72 0.21
C GLN A 156 9.19 -8.22 0.22
N ILE A 157 8.25 -7.32 -0.05
CA ILE A 157 8.47 -5.87 -0.10
C ILE A 157 7.98 -5.20 1.20
N VAL A 158 6.77 -5.54 1.61
CA VAL A 158 6.13 -5.05 2.83
C VAL A 158 5.77 -6.24 3.72
N PRO A 159 6.66 -6.68 4.62
CA PRO A 159 6.41 -7.87 5.45
C PRO A 159 5.11 -7.73 6.24
N ILE A 160 4.21 -8.70 6.12
CA ILE A 160 2.89 -8.69 6.76
C ILE A 160 2.95 -8.50 8.28
N GLY A 161 3.99 -9.07 8.92
CA GLY A 161 4.21 -8.99 10.36
C GLY A 161 4.54 -7.58 10.87
N ALA A 162 5.18 -6.75 10.01
CA ALA A 162 5.53 -5.36 10.31
C ALA A 162 4.45 -4.38 9.83
N SER A 163 3.40 -4.84 9.16
CA SER A 163 2.41 -4.00 8.50
C SER A 163 0.97 -4.41 8.79
N ALA A 164 0.34 -5.23 7.96
CA ALA A 164 -1.09 -5.53 8.03
C ALA A 164 -1.54 -6.14 9.36
N LEU A 165 -0.73 -7.03 9.97
CA LEU A 165 -1.04 -7.62 11.27
C LEU A 165 -1.05 -6.58 12.40
N LEU A 166 -0.24 -5.53 12.30
CA LEU A 166 -0.22 -4.42 13.24
C LEU A 166 -1.37 -3.44 12.95
N SER A 167 -1.55 -3.07 11.68
CA SER A 167 -2.63 -2.17 11.25
C SER A 167 -4.01 -2.69 11.66
N ALA A 168 -4.26 -4.01 11.49
CA ALA A 168 -5.52 -4.63 11.87
C ALA A 168 -5.80 -4.60 13.38
N LYS A 169 -4.76 -4.48 14.22
CA LYS A 169 -4.92 -4.31 15.68
C LYS A 169 -5.20 -2.86 16.08
N ILE A 170 -4.78 -1.89 15.24
CA ILE A 170 -4.92 -0.46 15.53
C ILE A 170 -6.27 0.06 15.03
N VAL A 171 -6.67 -0.32 13.81
CA VAL A 171 -7.92 0.16 13.19
C VAL A 171 -9.12 -0.58 13.78
N LYS A 172 -10.03 0.15 14.43
CA LYS A 172 -11.13 -0.43 15.21
C LYS A 172 -12.13 -1.26 14.40
N GLN A 173 -12.39 -0.85 13.16
CA GLN A 173 -13.36 -1.50 12.26
C GLN A 173 -12.66 -2.22 11.10
N ALA A 174 -11.52 -2.85 11.39
CA ALA A 174 -10.76 -3.55 10.37
C ALA A 174 -11.23 -5.00 10.17
N THR A 175 -11.39 -5.38 8.91
CA THR A 175 -11.46 -6.78 8.47
C THR A 175 -10.16 -7.11 7.75
N LEU A 176 -9.41 -8.10 8.24
CA LEU A 176 -8.17 -8.54 7.61
C LEU A 176 -8.40 -9.79 6.77
N LYS A 177 -8.02 -9.73 5.49
CA LYS A 177 -7.96 -10.89 4.58
C LYS A 177 -6.50 -11.16 4.22
N ILE A 178 -5.98 -12.32 4.64
CA ILE A 178 -4.62 -12.78 4.31
C ILE A 178 -4.71 -13.64 3.05
N TYR A 179 -3.86 -13.34 2.07
CA TYR A 179 -3.75 -14.11 0.83
C TYR A 179 -2.52 -15.01 0.90
N GLU A 180 -2.75 -16.30 1.12
CA GLU A 180 -1.71 -17.29 1.27
C GLU A 180 -0.82 -17.38 0.02
N GLY A 181 0.51 -17.35 0.21
CA GLY A 181 1.51 -17.39 -0.84
C GLY A 181 1.58 -16.16 -1.73
N ALA A 182 0.78 -15.12 -1.45
CA ALA A 182 0.75 -13.93 -2.29
C ALA A 182 1.91 -12.98 -1.98
N GLY A 183 2.54 -12.47 -3.07
CA GLY A 183 3.52 -11.39 -3.00
C GLY A 183 2.89 -10.01 -3.02
N HIS A 184 3.73 -8.98 -3.06
CA HIS A 184 3.31 -7.57 -3.05
C HIS A 184 2.46 -7.19 -4.28
N GLY A 185 2.72 -7.80 -5.42
CA GLY A 185 2.00 -7.58 -6.68
C GLY A 185 0.67 -8.32 -6.79
N LEU A 186 0.02 -8.67 -5.67
CA LEU A 186 -1.25 -9.42 -5.62
C LEU A 186 -2.39 -8.74 -6.40
N THR A 187 -2.34 -7.42 -6.57
CA THR A 187 -3.27 -6.65 -7.40
C THR A 187 -3.26 -7.08 -8.87
N THR A 188 -2.17 -7.68 -9.31
CA THR A 188 -2.01 -8.24 -10.66
C THR A 188 -2.11 -9.77 -10.66
N THR A 189 -1.37 -10.42 -9.75
CA THR A 189 -1.25 -11.89 -9.75
C THR A 189 -2.49 -12.60 -9.24
N LEU A 190 -3.28 -11.94 -8.38
CA LEU A 190 -4.52 -12.47 -7.79
C LEU A 190 -5.71 -11.53 -8.04
N LYS A 191 -5.70 -10.81 -9.16
CA LYS A 191 -6.68 -9.77 -9.51
C LYS A 191 -8.14 -10.23 -9.39
N ASP A 192 -8.45 -11.45 -9.83
CA ASP A 192 -9.83 -11.94 -9.85
C ASP A 192 -10.36 -12.16 -8.42
N ARG A 193 -9.55 -12.75 -7.54
CA ARG A 193 -9.87 -12.89 -6.12
C ARG A 193 -9.98 -11.53 -5.44
N LEU A 194 -9.02 -10.64 -5.68
CA LEU A 194 -9.04 -9.30 -5.10
C LEU A 194 -10.26 -8.51 -5.55
N ASN A 195 -10.60 -8.55 -6.84
CA ASN A 195 -11.78 -7.86 -7.37
C ASN A 195 -13.08 -8.38 -6.73
N ALA A 196 -13.20 -9.70 -6.52
CA ALA A 196 -14.37 -10.27 -5.84
C ALA A 196 -14.47 -9.74 -4.39
N ASP A 197 -13.37 -9.77 -3.64
CA ASP A 197 -13.33 -9.27 -2.26
C ASP A 197 -13.61 -7.76 -2.17
N LEU A 198 -13.08 -6.98 -3.11
CA LEU A 198 -13.35 -5.54 -3.19
C LEU A 198 -14.83 -5.26 -3.48
N LEU A 199 -15.42 -5.95 -4.44
CA LEU A 199 -16.84 -5.79 -4.79
C LEU A 199 -17.75 -6.19 -3.64
N GLU A 200 -17.46 -7.29 -2.95
CA GLU A 200 -18.18 -7.70 -1.74
C GLU A 200 -18.14 -6.60 -0.69
N PHE A 201 -16.95 -6.12 -0.35
CA PHE A 201 -16.76 -5.09 0.66
C PHE A 201 -17.42 -3.75 0.27
N CYS A 202 -17.26 -3.32 -0.98
CA CYS A 202 -17.85 -2.07 -1.45
C CYS A 202 -19.40 -2.09 -1.38
N ARG A 203 -20.01 -3.23 -1.69
CA ARG A 203 -21.47 -3.39 -1.69
C ARG A 203 -22.07 -3.65 -0.31
N ALA A 204 -21.28 -4.16 0.64
CA ALA A 204 -21.75 -4.41 2.00
C ALA A 204 -22.30 -3.12 2.63
N GLY A 205 -23.57 -3.15 3.12
CA GLY A 205 -24.20 -1.99 3.77
C GLY A 205 -24.64 -0.87 2.81
N ALA A 206 -24.48 -1.01 1.49
CA ALA A 206 -25.20 -0.16 0.54
C ALA A 206 -26.67 -0.55 0.59
N ALA A 207 -27.57 0.40 0.90
CA ALA A 207 -29.00 0.17 0.77
C ALA A 207 -29.28 -0.26 -0.68
N VAL A 208 -29.96 -1.40 -0.85
CA VAL A 208 -30.46 -1.78 -2.17
C VAL A 208 -31.45 -0.68 -2.56
N ALA A 209 -31.05 0.20 -3.49
CA ALA A 209 -31.99 1.13 -4.08
C ALA A 209 -33.05 0.28 -4.80
N ALA A 210 -34.27 0.32 -4.25
CA ALA A 210 -35.45 -0.36 -4.83
C ALA A 210 -35.91 0.39 -6.08
#